data_b3f66faf333fa06cfebb0166fb9712b4
#
_entry.id   b3f66faf333fa06cfebb0166fb9712b4
#
_cell.length_a   1.000
_cell.length_b   1.000
_cell.length_c   1.000
_cell.angle_alpha   90.00
_cell.angle_beta   90.00
_cell.angle_gamma   90.00
#
_symmetry.space_group_name_H-M   'P 1'
#
loop_
_entity.id
_entity.type
_entity.pdbx_description
1 polymer ?
#
loop_
_entity_poly.entity_id
_entity_poly.type
_entity_poly.pdbx_seq_one_letter_code
_entity_poly.pdbx_strand_id
1 'polypeptide(L)'
;MIIWRTNQSLSDGLYSEMLESIESNHENKKEFFTTFYDKNNLDVFNNLVPFYGKIISKMMTDLGLEHISRYQYTVWMQMSNSSTTSHKPHAHFTGLESISWVHFANVPDQKCFYFKDSNSNKTYPDQNTGDFIAWPSWAIHGVDEVKQNNFDRIICAGNIVLQEYNFNNLKLLSDLN
;
A
#
# COMPACT_ATOMS: atom_id res chain seq x y z
N MET A 1 1.57 14.60 2.92
CA MET A 1 1.32 14.05 1.58
C MET A 1 0.27 12.93 1.56
N ILE A 2 -0.08 12.34 2.73
CA ILE A 2 -1.17 11.36 2.85
C ILE A 2 -2.50 12.05 2.51
N ILE A 3 -3.29 11.45 1.60
CA ILE A 3 -4.62 11.94 1.20
C ILE A 3 -5.74 11.22 1.93
N TRP A 4 -5.49 10.00 2.39
CA TRP A 4 -6.46 9.21 3.15
C TRP A 4 -5.76 8.23 4.08
N ARG A 5 -6.39 7.95 5.23
CA ARG A 5 -5.89 7.01 6.23
C ARG A 5 -7.04 6.32 6.95
N THR A 6 -6.84 5.06 7.27
CA THR A 6 -7.68 4.29 8.20
C THR A 6 -6.83 3.31 8.98
N ASN A 7 -7.37 2.73 10.04
CA ASN A 7 -6.76 1.59 10.72
C ASN A 7 -7.73 0.41 10.62
N GLN A 8 -7.26 -0.68 10.06
CA GLN A 8 -8.04 -1.90 9.81
C GLN A 8 -7.12 -3.10 9.88
N SER A 9 -7.09 -3.79 10.99
CA SER A 9 -6.30 -5.02 11.14
C SER A 9 -6.81 -6.12 10.21
N LEU A 10 -5.90 -6.94 9.71
CA LEU A 10 -6.25 -8.22 9.11
C LEU A 10 -6.86 -9.12 10.21
N SER A 11 -7.81 -9.98 9.84
CA SER A 11 -8.22 -11.05 10.76
C SER A 11 -7.06 -12.02 10.98
N ASP A 12 -7.02 -12.68 12.13
CA ASP A 12 -5.97 -13.66 12.44
C ASP A 12 -5.85 -14.73 11.35
N GLY A 13 -7.00 -15.21 10.80
CA GLY A 13 -7.01 -16.18 9.72
C GLY A 13 -6.35 -15.64 8.44
N LEU A 14 -6.70 -14.43 8.01
CA LEU A 14 -6.13 -13.84 6.80
C LEU A 14 -4.64 -13.49 6.97
N TYR A 15 -4.24 -13.08 8.17
CA TYR A 15 -2.84 -12.85 8.50
C TYR A 15 -2.04 -14.16 8.46
N SER A 16 -2.58 -15.25 9.03
CA SER A 16 -1.93 -16.58 8.99
C SER A 16 -1.79 -17.10 7.56
N GLU A 17 -2.83 -17.00 6.72
CA GLU A 17 -2.76 -17.37 5.30
C GLU A 17 -1.66 -16.57 4.56
N MET A 18 -1.51 -15.30 4.90
CA MET A 18 -0.46 -14.44 4.31
C MET A 18 0.94 -14.91 4.74
N LEU A 19 1.14 -15.24 6.02
CA LEU A 19 2.42 -15.76 6.53
C LEU A 19 2.76 -17.10 5.89
N GLU A 20 1.84 -18.04 5.84
CA GLU A 20 2.02 -19.35 5.19
C GLU A 20 2.39 -19.19 3.72
N SER A 21 1.75 -18.25 3.03
CA SER A 21 2.05 -17.94 1.64
C SER A 21 3.47 -17.38 1.46
N ILE A 22 3.90 -16.47 2.35
CA ILE A 22 5.27 -15.95 2.36
C ILE A 22 6.27 -17.07 2.64
N GLU A 23 6.05 -17.88 3.68
CA GLU A 23 6.94 -18.96 4.08
C GLU A 23 7.09 -20.03 2.99
N SER A 24 6.01 -20.39 2.31
CA SER A 24 6.00 -21.41 1.27
C SER A 24 6.68 -20.97 -0.03
N ASN A 25 6.67 -19.66 -0.32
CA ASN A 25 7.17 -19.11 -1.58
C ASN A 25 8.49 -18.36 -1.44
N HIS A 26 9.00 -18.18 -0.22
CA HIS A 26 10.27 -17.53 0.05
C HIS A 26 11.39 -18.59 0.16
N GLU A 27 11.98 -18.95 -0.98
CA GLU A 27 13.00 -20.02 -1.08
C GLU A 27 14.25 -19.76 -0.24
N ASN A 28 14.58 -18.49 0.02
CA ASN A 28 15.73 -18.08 0.83
C ASN A 28 15.27 -17.03 1.85
N LYS A 29 14.80 -17.45 3.00
CA LYS A 29 14.33 -16.62 4.15
C LYS A 29 15.25 -15.47 4.61
N LYS A 30 16.21 -15.03 3.77
CA LYS A 30 17.32 -14.22 4.25
C LYS A 30 17.14 -12.72 4.13
N GLU A 31 16.42 -12.19 3.13
CA GLU A 31 16.53 -10.74 2.91
C GLU A 31 15.21 -10.04 2.56
N PHE A 32 14.58 -10.43 1.48
CA PHE A 32 13.44 -9.70 0.94
C PHE A 32 12.51 -10.63 0.17
N PHE A 33 11.23 -10.54 0.46
CA PHE A 33 10.19 -11.20 -0.30
C PHE A 33 9.24 -10.16 -0.90
N THR A 34 8.86 -10.33 -2.15
CA THR A 34 7.82 -9.51 -2.79
C THR A 34 7.12 -10.28 -3.89
N THR A 35 5.81 -10.12 -3.96
CA THR A 35 4.99 -10.61 -5.06
C THR A 35 4.79 -9.57 -6.16
N PHE A 36 5.48 -8.43 -6.11
CA PHE A 36 5.34 -7.35 -7.08
C PHE A 36 5.69 -7.77 -8.50
N TYR A 37 6.76 -8.55 -8.65
CA TYR A 37 7.24 -9.05 -9.95
C TYR A 37 6.64 -10.40 -10.31
N ASP A 38 6.27 -11.17 -9.32
CA ASP A 38 5.75 -12.52 -9.45
C ASP A 38 4.22 -12.43 -9.38
N LYS A 39 3.57 -12.40 -10.53
CA LYS A 39 2.11 -12.46 -10.63
C LYS A 39 1.59 -13.87 -10.35
N ASN A 40 2.31 -14.65 -9.57
CA ASN A 40 1.88 -15.96 -9.17
C ASN A 40 0.53 -15.89 -8.49
N ASN A 41 -0.39 -16.68 -8.96
CA ASN A 41 -1.73 -16.85 -8.40
C ASN A 41 -1.63 -17.56 -7.03
N LEU A 42 -1.11 -16.84 -6.03
CA LEU A 42 -1.13 -17.34 -4.67
C LEU A 42 -2.58 -17.29 -4.18
N ASP A 43 -3.07 -18.39 -3.63
CA ASP A 43 -4.46 -18.53 -3.17
C ASP A 43 -4.87 -17.45 -2.17
N VAL A 44 -3.93 -16.96 -1.36
CA VAL A 44 -4.16 -15.87 -0.41
C VAL A 44 -4.71 -14.60 -1.07
N PHE A 45 -4.43 -14.35 -2.35
CA PHE A 45 -4.98 -13.20 -3.06
C PHE A 45 -6.48 -13.32 -3.31
N ASN A 46 -7.06 -14.52 -3.30
CA ASN A 46 -8.50 -14.71 -3.37
C ASN A 46 -9.21 -14.03 -2.17
N ASN A 47 -8.54 -13.89 -1.04
CA ASN A 47 -9.03 -13.25 0.18
C ASN A 47 -8.51 -11.82 0.34
N LEU A 48 -7.23 -11.57 0.05
CA LEU A 48 -6.62 -10.23 0.17
C LEU A 48 -7.23 -9.22 -0.81
N VAL A 49 -7.45 -9.59 -2.07
CA VAL A 49 -8.00 -8.66 -3.07
C VAL A 49 -9.39 -8.17 -2.67
N PRO A 50 -10.37 -9.00 -2.30
CA PRO A 50 -11.66 -8.53 -1.81
C PRO A 50 -11.58 -7.72 -0.51
N PHE A 51 -10.66 -8.06 0.41
CA PHE A 51 -10.44 -7.30 1.63
C PHE A 51 -10.02 -5.86 1.31
N TYR A 52 -8.98 -5.70 0.48
CA TYR A 52 -8.53 -4.36 0.08
C TYR A 52 -9.53 -3.63 -0.80
N GLY A 53 -10.30 -4.35 -1.62
CA GLY A 53 -11.38 -3.77 -2.41
C GLY A 53 -12.41 -3.02 -1.57
N LYS A 54 -12.77 -3.54 -0.40
CA LYS A 54 -13.67 -2.86 0.54
C LYS A 54 -13.06 -1.59 1.12
N ILE A 55 -11.78 -1.63 1.50
CA ILE A 55 -11.06 -0.45 2.04
C ILE A 55 -10.93 0.63 0.96
N ILE A 56 -10.54 0.24 -0.26
CA ILE A 56 -10.39 1.16 -1.38
C ILE A 56 -11.73 1.78 -1.77
N SER A 57 -12.81 0.99 -1.82
CA SER A 57 -14.14 1.50 -2.10
C SER A 57 -14.57 2.56 -1.05
N LYS A 58 -14.33 2.28 0.24
CA LYS A 58 -14.58 3.26 1.30
C LYS A 58 -13.74 4.53 1.10
N MET A 59 -12.46 4.38 0.79
CA MET A 59 -11.56 5.51 0.51
C MET A 59 -12.09 6.36 -0.65
N MET A 60 -12.53 5.74 -1.75
CA MET A 60 -13.07 6.46 -2.91
C MET A 60 -14.28 7.29 -2.52
N THR A 61 -15.17 6.74 -1.70
CA THR A 61 -16.34 7.48 -1.16
C THR A 61 -15.90 8.62 -0.24
N ASP A 62 -15.03 8.36 0.72
CA ASP A 62 -14.57 9.37 1.70
C ASP A 62 -13.82 10.54 1.03
N LEU A 63 -13.18 10.29 -0.12
CA LEU A 63 -12.51 11.31 -0.92
C LEU A 63 -13.44 12.05 -1.91
N GLY A 64 -14.73 11.73 -1.93
CA GLY A 64 -15.70 12.34 -2.85
C GLY A 64 -15.45 12.01 -4.32
N LEU A 65 -14.92 10.80 -4.59
CA LEU A 65 -14.59 10.36 -5.94
C LEU A 65 -15.73 9.55 -6.61
N GLU A 66 -16.99 9.84 -6.27
CA GLU A 66 -18.16 9.16 -6.82
C GLU A 66 -18.33 9.36 -8.33
N HIS A 67 -17.69 10.38 -8.89
CA HIS A 67 -17.63 10.59 -10.34
C HIS A 67 -16.72 9.61 -11.08
N ILE A 68 -15.91 8.84 -10.35
CA ILE A 68 -15.11 7.76 -10.94
C ILE A 68 -15.97 6.52 -11.03
N SER A 69 -16.42 6.18 -12.24
CA SER A 69 -17.28 5.03 -12.48
C SER A 69 -16.52 3.70 -12.57
N ARG A 70 -15.23 3.76 -12.87
CA ARG A 70 -14.38 2.58 -12.97
C ARG A 70 -12.96 2.87 -12.56
N TYR A 71 -12.42 2.01 -11.71
CA TYR A 71 -11.00 2.00 -11.35
C TYR A 71 -10.49 0.57 -11.23
N GLN A 72 -9.19 0.41 -11.40
CA GLN A 72 -8.48 -0.84 -11.14
C GLN A 72 -7.49 -0.64 -10.00
N TYR A 73 -7.23 -1.68 -9.24
CA TYR A 73 -6.20 -1.66 -8.21
C TYR A 73 -5.37 -2.93 -8.24
N THR A 74 -4.14 -2.80 -7.81
CA THR A 74 -3.21 -3.91 -7.62
C THR A 74 -2.98 -4.13 -6.13
N VAL A 75 -2.64 -5.38 -5.78
CA VAL A 75 -2.24 -5.79 -4.44
C VAL A 75 -0.97 -6.62 -4.57
N TRP A 76 0.02 -6.32 -3.77
CA TRP A 76 1.19 -7.19 -3.59
C TRP A 76 1.60 -7.23 -2.13
N MET A 77 2.27 -8.30 -1.73
CA MET A 77 2.85 -8.47 -0.41
C MET A 77 4.35 -8.20 -0.45
N GLN A 78 4.88 -7.71 0.66
CA GLN A 78 6.32 -7.58 0.89
C GLN A 78 6.66 -7.97 2.32
N MET A 79 7.76 -8.70 2.47
CA MET A 79 8.41 -8.93 3.75
C MET A 79 9.86 -8.43 3.68
N SER A 80 10.30 -7.77 4.72
CA SER A 80 11.68 -7.31 4.89
C SER A 80 12.10 -7.42 6.34
N ASN A 81 13.37 -7.70 6.59
CA ASN A 81 13.94 -7.84 7.94
C ASN A 81 15.27 -7.09 8.06
N SER A 82 15.99 -7.27 9.14
CA SER A 82 17.25 -6.58 9.41
C SER A 82 18.39 -6.91 8.42
N SER A 83 18.23 -7.94 7.60
CA SER A 83 19.16 -8.24 6.49
C SER A 83 18.81 -7.56 5.19
N THR A 84 17.61 -6.95 5.12
CA THR A 84 17.12 -6.26 3.92
C THR A 84 17.71 -4.86 3.85
N THR A 85 18.31 -4.53 2.72
CA THR A 85 18.77 -3.16 2.44
C THR A 85 17.58 -2.20 2.26
N SER A 86 17.83 -0.91 2.45
CA SER A 86 16.81 0.12 2.26
C SER A 86 16.17 0.06 0.87
N HIS A 87 14.86 0.27 0.79
CA HIS A 87 14.18 0.46 -0.48
C HIS A 87 14.37 1.92 -0.94
N LYS A 88 15.10 2.10 -2.05
CA LYS A 88 15.46 3.43 -2.57
C LYS A 88 14.22 4.30 -2.81
N PRO A 89 14.35 5.63 -2.64
CA PRO A 89 13.27 6.56 -2.95
C PRO A 89 12.82 6.43 -4.41
N HIS A 90 11.52 6.29 -4.62
CA HIS A 90 10.88 6.16 -5.93
C HIS A 90 9.47 6.73 -5.90
N ALA A 91 8.86 6.84 -7.06
CA ALA A 91 7.45 7.16 -7.24
C ALA A 91 6.82 6.15 -8.21
N HIS A 92 5.52 5.99 -8.16
CA HIS A 92 4.80 5.08 -9.05
C HIS A 92 4.18 5.80 -10.27
N PHE A 93 4.57 7.03 -10.50
CA PHE A 93 4.07 7.82 -11.62
C PHE A 93 4.78 7.44 -12.92
N THR A 94 4.51 6.23 -13.40
CA THR A 94 5.08 5.70 -14.66
C THR A 94 4.08 5.71 -15.81
N GLY A 95 2.83 6.14 -15.56
CA GLY A 95 1.82 6.21 -16.59
C GLY A 95 0.41 6.46 -16.07
N LEU A 96 -0.24 5.43 -15.57
CA LEU A 96 -1.67 5.46 -15.27
C LEU A 96 -2.00 5.47 -13.78
N GLU A 97 -1.03 5.20 -12.92
CA GLU A 97 -1.23 5.13 -11.48
C GLU A 97 -1.55 6.51 -10.91
N SER A 98 -2.68 6.62 -10.25
CA SER A 98 -3.17 7.87 -9.67
C SER A 98 -2.97 7.94 -8.17
N ILE A 99 -3.22 6.83 -7.48
CA ILE A 99 -3.10 6.70 -6.03
C ILE A 99 -2.25 5.47 -5.72
N SER A 100 -1.30 5.62 -4.82
CA SER A 100 -0.55 4.52 -4.21
C SER A 100 -0.97 4.35 -2.77
N TRP A 101 -0.87 3.13 -2.26
CA TRP A 101 -1.25 2.83 -0.88
C TRP A 101 -0.35 1.76 -0.26
N VAL A 102 -0.30 1.75 1.06
CA VAL A 102 0.33 0.70 1.86
C VAL A 102 -0.53 0.39 3.09
N HIS A 103 -0.62 -0.88 3.42
CA HIS A 103 -1.16 -1.40 4.67
C HIS A 103 -0.05 -2.06 5.47
N PHE A 104 0.15 -1.60 6.68
CA PHE A 104 1.17 -2.07 7.61
C PHE A 104 0.65 -3.29 8.38
N ALA A 105 0.88 -4.49 7.85
CA ALA A 105 0.38 -5.74 8.45
C ALA A 105 1.16 -6.15 9.70
N ASN A 106 2.48 -5.95 9.68
CA ASN A 106 3.36 -6.12 10.83
C ASN A 106 4.54 -5.15 10.72
N VAL A 107 4.70 -4.25 11.65
CA VAL A 107 5.74 -3.21 11.61
C VAL A 107 6.51 -3.11 12.90
N PRO A 108 7.83 -2.84 12.85
CA PRO A 108 8.65 -2.60 14.03
C PRO A 108 8.28 -1.26 14.68
N ASP A 109 8.71 -1.07 15.92
CA ASP A 109 8.57 0.23 16.61
C ASP A 109 9.28 1.36 15.89
N GLN A 110 10.33 1.03 15.13
CA GLN A 110 11.03 1.96 14.27
C GLN A 110 10.17 2.36 13.07
N LYS A 111 10.01 3.66 12.83
CA LYS A 111 9.40 4.16 11.59
C LYS A 111 10.39 3.98 10.42
N CYS A 112 10.05 3.10 9.48
CA CYS A 112 10.89 2.79 8.32
C CYS A 112 10.39 3.47 7.03
N PHE A 113 9.08 3.52 6.81
CA PHE A 113 8.50 4.14 5.62
C PHE A 113 8.54 5.66 5.73
N TYR A 114 8.93 6.34 4.64
CA TYR A 114 9.03 7.80 4.59
C TYR A 114 8.61 8.37 3.24
N PHE A 115 8.18 9.62 3.26
CA PHE A 115 8.09 10.47 2.07
C PHE A 115 9.35 11.35 1.98
N LYS A 116 9.72 11.70 0.75
CA LYS A 116 10.87 12.57 0.46
C LYS A 116 10.40 13.83 -0.26
N ASP A 117 10.80 14.99 0.22
CA ASP A 117 10.52 16.27 -0.44
C ASP A 117 11.56 16.63 -1.51
N SER A 118 11.35 17.76 -2.19
CA SER A 118 12.29 18.29 -3.21
C SER A 118 13.68 18.64 -2.65
N ASN A 119 13.78 18.92 -1.36
CA ASN A 119 15.03 19.21 -0.67
C ASN A 119 15.70 17.94 -0.12
N SER A 120 15.16 16.78 -0.44
CA SER A 120 15.62 15.49 0.03
C SER A 120 15.39 15.20 1.51
N ASN A 121 14.59 16.00 2.22
CA ASN A 121 14.22 15.72 3.60
C ASN A 121 13.23 14.55 3.66
N LYS A 122 13.43 13.69 4.66
CA LYS A 122 12.53 12.57 4.94
C LYS A 122 11.49 12.95 5.98
N THR A 123 10.23 12.63 5.71
CA THR A 123 9.13 12.75 6.67
C THR A 123 8.53 11.36 6.89
N TYR A 124 8.55 10.90 8.14
CA TYR A 124 8.05 9.60 8.55
C TYR A 124 6.63 9.75 9.09
N PRO A 125 5.61 9.26 8.38
CA PRO A 125 4.25 9.23 8.92
C PRO A 125 4.19 8.26 10.11
N ASP A 126 3.11 8.32 10.86
CA ASP A 126 2.80 7.24 11.82
C ASP A 126 2.53 5.96 11.05
N GLN A 127 3.05 4.87 11.54
CA GLN A 127 2.97 3.55 10.93
C GLN A 127 2.84 2.51 12.05
N ASN A 128 1.59 2.24 12.43
CA ASN A 128 1.27 1.19 13.38
C ASN A 128 0.72 -0.02 12.62
N THR A 129 0.82 -1.20 13.20
CA THR A 129 0.16 -2.39 12.65
C THR A 129 -1.34 -2.11 12.50
N GLY A 130 -1.88 -2.44 11.32
CA GLY A 130 -3.26 -2.15 10.91
C GLY A 130 -3.44 -0.80 10.22
N ASP A 131 -2.46 0.10 10.24
CA ASP A 131 -2.59 1.38 9.51
C ASP A 131 -2.57 1.13 7.99
N PHE A 132 -3.55 1.69 7.32
CA PHE A 132 -3.61 1.80 5.86
C PHE A 132 -3.49 3.29 5.50
N ILE A 133 -2.53 3.63 4.68
CA ILE A 133 -2.34 4.99 4.17
C ILE A 133 -2.32 5.02 2.65
N ALA A 134 -2.88 6.08 2.07
CA ALA A 134 -2.89 6.32 0.63
C ALA A 134 -2.37 7.72 0.31
N TRP A 135 -1.70 7.84 -0.85
CA TRP A 135 -1.08 9.08 -1.31
C TRP A 135 -1.09 9.16 -2.84
N PRO A 136 -0.92 10.36 -3.44
CA PRO A 136 -0.79 10.50 -4.89
C PRO A 136 0.45 9.74 -5.41
N SER A 137 0.30 8.96 -6.46
CA SER A 137 1.37 8.07 -6.95
C SER A 137 2.65 8.79 -7.37
N TRP A 138 2.60 10.10 -7.64
CA TRP A 138 3.78 10.91 -7.93
C TRP A 138 4.63 11.25 -6.69
N ALA A 139 4.12 11.03 -5.48
CA ALA A 139 4.86 11.35 -4.26
C ALA A 139 6.04 10.40 -4.05
N ILE A 140 7.23 10.96 -3.95
CA ILE A 140 8.45 10.20 -3.71
C ILE A 140 8.42 9.61 -2.31
N HIS A 141 8.60 8.31 -2.22
CA HIS A 141 8.63 7.56 -0.96
C HIS A 141 9.69 6.47 -0.99
N GLY A 142 10.02 5.95 0.17
CA GLY A 142 11.00 4.88 0.32
C GLY A 142 10.90 4.23 1.70
N VAL A 143 11.76 3.25 1.93
CA VAL A 143 11.83 2.51 3.19
C VAL A 143 13.28 2.43 3.64
N ASP A 144 13.55 2.81 4.88
CA ASP A 144 14.84 2.60 5.53
C ASP A 144 14.98 1.15 6.03
N GLU A 145 16.20 0.76 6.32
CA GLU A 145 16.50 -0.56 6.86
C GLU A 145 15.75 -0.82 8.17
N VAL A 146 15.27 -2.05 8.34
CA VAL A 146 14.74 -2.53 9.61
C VAL A 146 15.90 -2.83 10.54
N LYS A 147 16.04 -2.09 11.63
CA LYS A 147 17.15 -2.25 12.59
C LYS A 147 16.85 -3.26 13.70
N GLN A 148 15.58 -3.61 13.88
CA GLN A 148 15.15 -4.57 14.89
C GLN A 148 15.53 -5.98 14.45
N ASN A 149 16.41 -6.62 15.21
CA ASN A 149 16.82 -8.01 14.95
C ASN A 149 15.65 -8.97 15.15
N ASN A 150 15.62 -10.03 14.34
CA ASN A 150 14.61 -11.08 14.38
C ASN A 150 13.16 -10.56 14.23
N PHE A 151 13.00 -9.49 13.48
CA PHE A 151 11.69 -8.91 13.18
C PHE A 151 11.45 -8.87 11.67
N ASP A 152 10.34 -9.43 11.25
CA ASP A 152 9.89 -9.38 9.86
C ASP A 152 8.84 -8.29 9.71
N ARG A 153 9.21 -7.21 9.00
CA ARG A 153 8.29 -6.17 8.60
C ARG A 153 7.48 -6.68 7.41
N ILE A 154 6.17 -6.74 7.57
CA ILE A 154 5.24 -7.26 6.55
C ILE A 154 4.25 -6.15 6.17
N ILE A 155 4.12 -5.93 4.89
CA ILE A 155 3.14 -4.99 4.32
C ILE A 155 2.38 -5.64 3.16
N CYS A 156 1.19 -5.12 2.92
CA CYS A 156 0.57 -5.17 1.61
C CYS A 156 0.57 -3.76 1.01
N ALA A 157 0.77 -3.68 -0.29
CA ALA A 157 0.80 -2.40 -0.99
C ALA A 157 0.12 -2.52 -2.36
N GLY A 158 -0.17 -1.39 -2.98
CA GLY A 158 -0.78 -1.38 -4.29
C GLY A 158 -0.89 0.00 -4.90
N ASN A 159 -1.33 0.00 -6.15
CA ASN A 159 -1.64 1.20 -6.91
C ASN A 159 -3.08 1.16 -7.40
N ILE A 160 -3.67 2.32 -7.60
CA ILE A 160 -5.01 2.50 -8.15
C ILE A 160 -4.87 3.30 -9.44
N VAL A 161 -5.50 2.79 -10.48
CA VAL A 161 -5.64 3.43 -11.80
C VAL A 161 -7.09 3.87 -11.96
N LEU A 162 -7.32 5.15 -12.11
CA LEU A 162 -8.64 5.71 -12.39
C LEU A 162 -8.88 5.65 -13.90
N GLN A 163 -9.96 4.97 -14.33
CA GLN A 163 -10.16 4.64 -15.73
C GLN A 163 -11.29 5.41 -16.39
N GLU A 164 -12.45 5.47 -15.75
CA GLU A 164 -13.65 6.07 -16.32
C GLU A 164 -14.27 7.09 -15.36
N TYR A 165 -14.73 8.18 -15.92
CA TYR A 165 -15.37 9.26 -15.19
C TYR A 165 -16.85 9.32 -15.58
N ASN A 166 -17.72 9.35 -14.59
CA ASN A 166 -19.13 9.64 -14.79
C ASN A 166 -19.36 11.15 -14.62
N PHE A 167 -19.29 11.87 -15.72
CA PHE A 167 -19.45 13.32 -15.74
C PHE A 167 -20.81 13.81 -15.19
N ASN A 168 -21.82 12.94 -15.16
CA ASN A 168 -23.12 13.29 -14.58
C ASN A 168 -23.05 13.47 -13.05
N ASN A 169 -22.03 12.90 -12.42
CA ASN A 169 -21.80 13.03 -10.97
C ASN A 169 -20.85 14.19 -10.62
N LEU A 170 -20.28 14.86 -11.62
CA LEU A 170 -19.46 16.04 -11.38
C LEU A 170 -20.35 17.23 -11.08
N LYS A 171 -20.17 17.82 -9.91
CA LYS A 171 -20.74 19.14 -9.61
C LYS A 171 -19.95 20.20 -10.35
N LEU A 172 -20.63 21.06 -11.10
CA LEU A 172 -19.97 22.22 -11.69
C LEU A 172 -19.62 23.20 -10.57
N LEU A 173 -18.53 23.95 -10.74
CA LEU A 173 -18.13 24.99 -9.77
C LEU A 173 -19.25 26.02 -9.55
N SER A 174 -20.11 26.22 -10.53
CA SER A 174 -21.31 27.05 -10.42
C SER A 174 -22.34 26.56 -9.40
N ASP A 175 -22.30 25.25 -9.07
CA ASP A 175 -23.25 24.63 -8.14
C ASP A 175 -22.74 24.67 -6.68
N LEU A 176 -21.55 25.24 -6.48
CA LEU A 176 -20.90 25.36 -5.18
C LEU A 176 -21.03 26.76 -4.54
N ASN A 177 -21.77 27.66 -5.18
CA ASN A 177 -22.02 29.03 -4.68
C ASN A 177 -23.40 29.15 -4.05
#